data_162edc9cf1f41aed00f17102514d0585
#
_entry.id   162edc9cf1f41aed00f17102514d0585
#
_cell.length_a   1.000
_cell.length_b   1.000
_cell.length_c   1.000
_cell.angle_alpha   90.00
_cell.angle_beta   90.00
_cell.angle_gamma   90.00
#
_symmetry.space_group_name_H-M   'P 1'
#
loop_
_entity.id
_entity.type
_entity.pdbx_description
1 polymer ?
#
loop_
_entity_poly.entity_id
_entity_poly.type
_entity_poly.pdbx_seq_one_letter_code
_entity_poly.pdbx_strand_id
1 'polypeptide(L)'
;MIKIIAFVDSFKHYSEPIKEFQKRLWKKVDFLKLKPSSKKNISEIIKEETQVLEEILKKQKWYKVLLYINGKTFDSLDFAKFVEEKQAQFSDLIFVIGWAYWVDFLKIKNLIDFCFSFSPMTFPHCQAILMIYEQIYRAETIKTGSSYHH
;
A
#
# COMPACT_ATOMS: atom_id res chain seq x y z
N MET A 1 4.22 -13.57 0.83
CA MET A 1 2.99 -12.90 1.36
C MET A 1 3.04 -11.41 1.01
N ILE A 2 1.90 -10.75 0.89
CA ILE A 2 1.83 -9.29 0.73
C ILE A 2 1.25 -8.69 2.01
N LYS A 3 1.80 -7.58 2.47
CA LYS A 3 1.26 -6.79 3.58
C LYS A 3 0.92 -5.40 3.09
N ILE A 4 -0.24 -4.89 3.46
CA ILE A 4 -0.62 -3.49 3.25
C ILE A 4 -0.57 -2.80 4.62
N ILE A 5 0.13 -1.68 4.71
CA ILE A 5 0.22 -0.85 5.91
C ILE A 5 -0.40 0.50 5.60
N ALA A 6 -1.39 0.92 6.37
CA ALA A 6 -2.03 2.21 6.19
C ALA A 6 -2.52 2.81 7.51
N PHE A 7 -2.39 4.14 7.61
CA PHE A 7 -3.07 4.90 8.65
C PHE A 7 -4.53 5.08 8.25
N VAL A 8 -5.46 4.55 9.03
CA VAL A 8 -6.89 4.66 8.75
C VAL A 8 -7.73 4.42 10.01
N ASP A 9 -8.69 5.27 10.26
CA ASP A 9 -9.67 5.07 11.34
C ASP A 9 -10.77 4.10 10.93
N SER A 10 -11.40 4.37 9.79
CA SER A 10 -12.44 3.53 9.21
C SER A 10 -12.39 3.61 7.69
N PHE A 11 -12.85 2.56 7.03
CA PHE A 11 -12.94 2.55 5.57
C PHE A 11 -14.15 3.32 5.03
N LYS A 12 -15.04 3.80 5.91
CA LYS A 12 -16.26 4.55 5.54
C LYS A 12 -17.05 3.84 4.43
N HIS A 13 -17.33 4.55 3.34
CA HIS A 13 -18.08 4.03 2.18
C HIS A 13 -17.35 2.92 1.43
N TYR A 14 -16.06 2.74 1.65
CA TYR A 14 -15.24 1.70 1.00
C TYR A 14 -15.17 0.39 1.80
N SER A 15 -15.87 0.30 2.95
CA SER A 15 -15.77 -0.84 3.84
C SER A 15 -16.18 -2.16 3.18
N GLU A 16 -17.33 -2.20 2.52
CA GLU A 16 -17.81 -3.43 1.88
C GLU A 16 -16.95 -3.89 0.70
N PRO A 17 -16.59 -3.03 -0.28
CA PRO A 17 -15.70 -3.46 -1.35
C PRO A 17 -14.30 -3.87 -0.86
N ILE A 18 -13.74 -3.22 0.16
CA ILE A 18 -12.45 -3.65 0.73
C ILE A 18 -12.57 -5.02 1.38
N LYS A 19 -13.61 -5.27 2.17
CA LYS A 19 -13.87 -6.60 2.78
C LYS A 19 -14.01 -7.70 1.73
N GLU A 20 -14.65 -7.40 0.59
CA GLU A 20 -14.80 -8.36 -0.51
C GLU A 20 -13.43 -8.78 -1.06
N PHE A 21 -12.53 -7.84 -1.33
CA PHE A 21 -11.16 -8.17 -1.76
C PHE A 21 -10.35 -8.86 -0.67
N GLN A 22 -10.51 -8.48 0.60
CA GLN A 22 -9.90 -9.17 1.73
C GLN A 22 -10.30 -10.65 1.79
N LYS A 23 -11.56 -10.97 1.53
CA LYS A 23 -12.03 -12.38 1.44
C LYS A 23 -11.38 -13.11 0.27
N ARG A 24 -11.36 -12.49 -0.93
CA ARG A 24 -10.78 -13.09 -2.14
C ARG A 24 -9.29 -13.32 -2.03
N LEU A 25 -8.59 -12.45 -1.30
CA LEU A 25 -7.15 -12.50 -1.07
C LEU A 25 -6.78 -13.13 0.29
N TRP A 26 -7.71 -13.83 0.90
CA TRP A 26 -7.50 -14.49 2.20
C TRP A 26 -6.21 -15.33 2.21
N LYS A 27 -5.41 -15.17 3.26
CA LYS A 27 -4.07 -15.79 3.42
C LYS A 27 -2.98 -15.31 2.46
N LYS A 28 -3.28 -14.46 1.48
CA LYS A 28 -2.30 -13.89 0.55
C LYS A 28 -1.90 -12.47 0.90
N VAL A 29 -2.85 -11.71 1.45
CA VAL A 29 -2.66 -10.31 1.83
C VAL A 29 -3.05 -10.12 3.29
N ASP A 30 -2.12 -9.56 4.06
CA ASP A 30 -2.34 -9.10 5.43
C ASP A 30 -2.49 -7.57 5.47
N PHE A 31 -3.31 -7.05 6.36
CA PHE A 31 -3.54 -5.61 6.51
C PHE A 31 -3.18 -5.15 7.91
N LEU A 32 -2.15 -4.31 8.00
CA LEU A 32 -1.77 -3.63 9.24
C LEU A 32 -2.42 -2.25 9.27
N LYS A 33 -3.48 -2.15 10.05
CA LYS A 33 -4.16 -0.90 10.32
C LYS A 33 -3.41 -0.10 11.38
N LEU A 34 -2.93 1.09 11.03
CA LEU A 34 -2.34 2.03 11.96
C LEU A 34 -3.36 3.11 12.33
N LYS A 35 -3.37 3.48 13.61
CA LYS A 35 -4.23 4.57 14.09
C LYS A 35 -3.64 5.91 13.64
N PRO A 36 -4.42 6.78 12.96
CA PRO A 36 -3.99 8.13 12.65
C PRO A 36 -3.70 8.95 13.90
N SER A 37 -2.78 9.91 13.78
CA SER A 37 -2.51 10.86 14.84
C SER A 37 -3.75 11.64 15.26
N SER A 38 -3.91 11.86 16.55
CA SER A 38 -4.98 12.72 17.12
C SER A 38 -4.58 14.19 17.23
N LYS A 39 -3.37 14.55 16.79
CA LYS A 39 -2.89 15.93 16.81
C LYS A 39 -3.72 16.82 15.88
N LYS A 40 -3.77 18.13 16.18
CA LYS A 40 -4.48 19.12 15.36
C LYS A 40 -3.54 19.83 14.36
N ASN A 41 -2.27 19.94 14.69
CA ASN A 41 -1.28 20.58 13.86
C ASN A 41 -0.72 19.61 12.83
N ILE A 42 -0.75 19.97 11.54
CA ILE A 42 -0.31 19.12 10.44
C ILE A 42 1.15 18.68 10.60
N SER A 43 2.05 19.58 11.01
CA SER A 43 3.46 19.22 11.18
C SER A 43 3.68 18.21 12.31
N GLU A 44 2.88 18.28 13.38
CA GLU A 44 2.92 17.29 14.47
C GLU A 44 2.34 15.95 14.03
N ILE A 45 1.25 15.94 13.22
CA ILE A 45 0.69 14.73 12.62
C ILE A 45 1.75 14.03 11.79
N ILE A 46 2.35 14.75 10.85
CA ILE A 46 3.40 14.21 9.96
C ILE A 46 4.55 13.63 10.77
N LYS A 47 5.01 14.34 11.79
CA LYS A 47 6.13 13.92 12.65
C LYS A 47 5.80 12.61 13.39
N GLU A 48 4.62 12.53 14.02
CA GLU A 48 4.20 11.38 14.81
C GLU A 48 3.98 10.15 13.91
N GLU A 49 3.26 10.31 12.80
CA GLU A 49 2.98 9.21 11.87
C GLU A 49 4.25 8.72 11.17
N THR A 50 5.16 9.65 10.80
CA THR A 50 6.47 9.29 10.24
C THR A 50 7.28 8.46 11.23
N GLN A 51 7.31 8.85 12.50
CA GLN A 51 8.05 8.12 13.54
C GLN A 51 7.49 6.71 13.73
N VAL A 52 6.17 6.57 13.82
CA VAL A 52 5.51 5.25 13.95
C VAL A 52 5.84 4.37 12.74
N LEU A 53 5.74 4.91 11.54
CA LEU A 53 6.05 4.17 10.32
C LEU A 53 7.52 3.77 10.24
N GLU A 54 8.43 4.67 10.59
CA GLU A 54 9.88 4.43 10.62
C GLU A 54 10.22 3.24 11.55
N GLU A 55 9.66 3.21 12.76
CA GLU A 55 9.87 2.13 13.72
C GLU A 55 9.37 0.78 13.20
N ILE A 56 8.23 0.78 12.50
CA ILE A 56 7.68 -0.42 11.89
C ILE A 56 8.57 -0.90 10.74
N LEU A 57 8.94 -0.01 9.83
CA LEU A 57 9.71 -0.36 8.63
C LEU A 57 11.13 -0.83 8.95
N LYS A 58 11.77 -0.30 9.98
CA LYS A 58 13.10 -0.75 10.43
C LYS A 58 13.11 -2.22 10.88
N LYS A 59 12.00 -2.71 11.40
CA LYS A 59 11.86 -4.10 11.87
C LYS A 59 11.53 -5.09 10.74
N GLN A 60 11.17 -4.59 9.56
CA GLN A 60 10.75 -5.41 8.42
C GLN A 60 11.93 -5.66 7.47
N LYS A 61 12.14 -6.92 7.11
CA LYS A 61 13.14 -7.31 6.10
C LYS A 61 12.55 -7.47 4.68
N TRP A 62 11.26 -7.18 4.53
CA TRP A 62 10.51 -7.34 3.30
C TRP A 62 10.80 -6.22 2.31
N TYR A 63 10.52 -6.45 1.04
CA TYR A 63 10.60 -5.40 0.01
C TYR A 63 9.49 -4.37 0.20
N LYS A 64 9.84 -3.10 0.35
CA LYS A 64 8.95 -2.02 0.77
C LYS A 64 8.63 -1.09 -0.38
N VAL A 65 7.37 -1.03 -0.74
CA VAL A 65 6.81 -0.19 -1.80
C VAL A 65 5.96 0.91 -1.16
N LEU A 66 6.36 2.16 -1.34
CA LEU A 66 5.57 3.31 -0.91
C LEU A 66 4.65 3.77 -2.04
N LEU A 67 3.33 3.88 -1.77
CA LEU A 67 2.46 4.67 -2.62
C LEU A 67 2.80 6.14 -2.46
N TYR A 68 3.33 6.73 -3.53
CA TYR A 68 3.83 8.09 -3.54
C TYR A 68 3.51 8.76 -4.87
N ILE A 69 2.99 10.00 -4.84
CA ILE A 69 2.47 10.67 -6.04
C ILE A 69 3.52 10.81 -7.16
N ASN A 70 4.79 11.00 -6.81
CA ASN A 70 5.90 11.07 -7.75
C ASN A 70 6.57 9.71 -8.00
N GLY A 71 5.92 8.62 -7.62
CA GLY A 71 6.40 7.27 -7.87
C GLY A 71 6.26 6.86 -9.34
N LYS A 72 6.84 5.72 -9.69
CA LYS A 72 6.70 5.12 -11.02
C LYS A 72 5.25 4.63 -11.23
N THR A 73 4.68 4.94 -12.37
CA THR A 73 3.37 4.40 -12.79
C THR A 73 3.54 3.10 -13.57
N PHE A 74 2.58 2.21 -13.46
CA PHE A 74 2.47 0.97 -14.23
C PHE A 74 1.10 0.86 -14.85
N ASP A 75 0.99 0.15 -15.96
CA ASP A 75 -0.27 -0.49 -16.31
C ASP A 75 -0.49 -1.75 -15.46
N SER A 76 -1.67 -2.36 -15.56
CA SER A 76 -2.00 -3.52 -14.72
C SER A 76 -1.16 -4.76 -15.02
N LEU A 77 -0.70 -4.94 -16.27
CA LEU A 77 0.16 -6.06 -16.65
C LEU A 77 1.57 -5.89 -16.10
N ASP A 78 2.12 -4.68 -16.21
CA ASP A 78 3.43 -4.35 -15.66
C ASP A 78 3.44 -4.38 -14.13
N PHE A 79 2.35 -3.95 -13.50
CA PHE A 79 2.19 -4.09 -12.05
C PHE A 79 2.15 -5.56 -11.62
N ALA A 80 1.43 -6.42 -12.36
CA ALA A 80 1.39 -7.84 -12.08
C ALA A 80 2.76 -8.50 -12.18
N LYS A 81 3.53 -8.19 -13.24
CA LYS A 81 4.93 -8.65 -13.39
C LYS A 81 5.82 -8.17 -12.26
N PHE A 82 5.72 -6.88 -11.90
CA PHE A 82 6.47 -6.31 -10.79
C PHE A 82 6.20 -7.06 -9.47
N VAL A 83 4.93 -7.30 -9.14
CA VAL A 83 4.55 -8.04 -7.92
C VAL A 83 5.12 -9.45 -7.94
N GLU A 84 4.98 -10.17 -9.06
CA GLU A 84 5.49 -11.54 -9.22
C GLU A 84 7.01 -11.61 -9.08
N GLU A 85 7.75 -10.75 -9.77
CA GLU A 85 9.21 -10.68 -9.70
C GLU A 85 9.70 -10.37 -8.28
N LYS A 86 9.07 -9.42 -7.60
CA LYS A 86 9.48 -9.04 -6.24
C LYS A 86 9.14 -10.14 -5.23
N GLN A 87 8.01 -10.81 -5.36
CA GLN A 87 7.70 -11.97 -4.52
C GLN A 87 8.67 -13.14 -4.75
N ALA A 88 9.12 -13.37 -5.98
CA ALA A 88 10.12 -14.38 -6.28
C ALA A 88 11.49 -14.07 -5.67
N GLN A 89 11.88 -12.79 -5.65
CA GLN A 89 13.18 -12.34 -5.12
C GLN A 89 13.22 -12.21 -3.59
N PHE A 90 12.15 -11.71 -2.98
CA PHE A 90 12.13 -11.29 -1.58
C PHE A 90 11.12 -12.06 -0.71
N SER A 91 10.38 -13.00 -1.29
CA SER A 91 9.29 -13.76 -0.66
C SER A 91 8.10 -12.90 -0.24
N ASP A 92 8.34 -11.74 0.33
CA ASP A 92 7.31 -10.89 0.94
C ASP A 92 7.44 -9.43 0.50
N LEU A 93 6.27 -8.78 0.27
CA LEU A 93 6.15 -7.38 -0.11
C LEU A 93 5.36 -6.59 0.93
N ILE A 94 5.74 -5.34 1.13
CA ILE A 94 4.95 -4.38 1.90
C ILE A 94 4.53 -3.24 0.97
N PHE A 95 3.24 -2.95 0.91
CA PHE A 95 2.71 -1.71 0.34
C PHE A 95 2.36 -0.76 1.47
N VAL A 96 2.99 0.40 1.47
CA VAL A 96 2.77 1.46 2.45
C VAL A 96 1.90 2.54 1.82
N ILE A 97 0.76 2.84 2.45
CA ILE A 97 -0.14 3.90 2.02
C ILE A 97 -0.12 4.99 3.09
N GLY A 98 0.40 6.17 2.72
CA GLY A 98 0.41 7.34 3.60
C GLY A 98 -1.00 7.89 3.85
N TRP A 99 -1.14 8.71 4.90
CA TRP A 99 -2.35 9.46 5.21
C TRP A 99 -2.47 10.73 4.37
N ALA A 100 -3.58 11.48 4.52
CA ALA A 100 -3.91 12.68 3.75
C ALA A 100 -2.86 13.79 3.76
N TYR A 101 -2.02 13.84 4.78
CA TYR A 101 -0.98 14.88 4.93
C TYR A 101 0.43 14.39 4.60
N TRP A 102 0.57 13.11 4.19
CA TRP A 102 1.84 12.45 3.87
C TRP A 102 2.82 12.34 5.05
N VAL A 103 3.50 11.23 5.09
CA VAL A 103 4.68 11.06 5.96
C VAL A 103 5.85 11.89 5.42
N ASP A 104 6.78 12.26 6.27
CA ASP A 104 8.03 12.93 5.87
C ASP A 104 8.88 11.94 5.05
N PHE A 105 8.77 12.03 3.72
CA PHE A 105 9.46 11.15 2.80
C PHE A 105 10.98 11.15 2.99
N LEU A 106 11.59 12.31 3.31
CA LEU A 106 13.03 12.42 3.49
C LEU A 106 13.55 11.57 4.65
N LYS A 107 12.71 11.36 5.67
CA LYS A 107 13.08 10.52 6.82
C LYS A 107 12.96 9.03 6.53
N ILE A 108 12.01 8.63 5.71
CA ILE A 108 11.75 7.22 5.45
C ILE A 108 12.33 6.70 4.13
N LYS A 109 12.80 7.58 3.24
CA LYS A 109 13.29 7.20 1.90
C LYS A 109 14.32 6.09 1.89
N ASN A 110 15.22 6.06 2.88
CA ASN A 110 16.24 5.02 2.99
C ASN A 110 15.71 3.67 3.50
N LEU A 111 14.45 3.62 3.92
CA LEU A 111 13.74 2.41 4.36
C LEU A 111 12.79 1.90 3.29
N ILE A 112 12.64 2.62 2.17
CA ILE A 112 11.76 2.30 1.06
C ILE A 112 12.60 1.80 -0.10
N ASP A 113 12.21 0.67 -0.68
CA ASP A 113 12.90 0.05 -1.80
C ASP A 113 12.36 0.55 -3.15
N PHE A 114 11.10 0.97 -3.19
CA PHE A 114 10.45 1.43 -4.42
C PHE A 114 9.29 2.41 -4.14
N CYS A 115 9.13 3.41 -5.00
CA CYS A 115 7.99 4.32 -4.99
C CYS A 115 7.07 4.04 -6.18
N PHE A 116 5.81 3.79 -5.89
CA PHE A 116 4.77 3.48 -6.86
C PHE A 116 3.67 4.55 -6.84
N SER A 117 3.15 4.92 -8.01
CA SER A 117 2.01 5.83 -8.15
C SER A 117 0.93 5.22 -9.05
N PHE A 118 -0.33 5.37 -8.67
CA PHE A 118 -1.45 5.03 -9.56
C PHE A 118 -1.57 6.02 -10.73
N SER A 119 -1.37 7.30 -10.45
CA SER A 119 -1.39 8.39 -11.43
C SER A 119 -0.86 9.68 -10.79
N PRO A 120 -0.64 10.76 -11.55
CA PRO A 120 -0.34 12.09 -11.00
C PRO A 120 -1.48 12.72 -10.19
N MET A 121 -2.68 12.12 -10.22
CA MET A 121 -3.84 12.61 -9.47
C MET A 121 -3.79 12.15 -8.01
N THR A 122 -4.33 12.96 -7.10
CA THR A 122 -4.46 12.63 -5.69
C THR A 122 -5.75 11.87 -5.43
N PHE A 123 -5.68 10.79 -4.67
CA PHE A 123 -6.82 9.98 -4.26
C PHE A 123 -7.03 10.04 -2.74
N PRO A 124 -8.29 9.99 -2.26
CA PRO A 124 -8.55 9.72 -0.86
C PRO A 124 -7.89 8.40 -0.43
N HIS A 125 -7.31 8.36 0.79
CA HIS A 125 -6.56 7.17 1.24
C HIS A 125 -7.38 5.87 1.26
N CYS A 126 -8.66 5.91 1.63
CA CYS A 126 -9.52 4.72 1.57
C CYS A 126 -9.72 4.22 0.14
N GLN A 127 -9.79 5.12 -0.83
CA GLN A 127 -9.84 4.76 -2.25
C GLN A 127 -8.52 4.15 -2.70
N ALA A 128 -7.38 4.71 -2.29
CA ALA A 128 -6.07 4.15 -2.58
C ALA A 128 -5.91 2.74 -1.98
N ILE A 129 -6.44 2.50 -0.77
CA ILE A 129 -6.47 1.17 -0.15
C ILE A 129 -7.31 0.20 -0.99
N LEU A 130 -8.49 0.61 -1.44
CA LEU A 130 -9.33 -0.22 -2.30
C LEU A 130 -8.64 -0.52 -3.63
N MET A 131 -8.04 0.48 -4.26
CA MET A 131 -7.34 0.34 -5.54
C MET A 131 -6.15 -0.62 -5.44
N ILE A 132 -5.35 -0.56 -4.38
CA ILE A 132 -4.22 -1.50 -4.22
C ILE A 132 -4.71 -2.93 -3.99
N TYR A 133 -5.78 -3.14 -3.23
CA TYR A 133 -6.39 -4.45 -3.08
C TYR A 133 -6.88 -5.00 -4.42
N GLU A 134 -7.56 -4.17 -5.20
CA GLU A 134 -8.07 -4.55 -6.53
C GLU A 134 -6.91 -4.91 -7.48
N GLN A 135 -5.85 -4.09 -7.53
CA GLN A 135 -4.71 -4.37 -8.40
C GLN A 135 -3.90 -5.60 -7.97
N ILE A 136 -3.78 -5.88 -6.67
CA ILE A 136 -3.18 -7.12 -6.19
C ILE A 136 -4.05 -8.32 -6.59
N TYR A 137 -5.37 -8.22 -6.45
CA TYR A 137 -6.28 -9.27 -6.88
C TYR A 137 -6.20 -9.51 -8.41
N ARG A 138 -6.15 -8.43 -9.19
CA ARG A 138 -5.96 -8.49 -10.65
C ARG A 138 -4.63 -9.15 -11.00
N ALA A 139 -3.54 -8.80 -10.34
CA ALA A 139 -2.24 -9.43 -10.54
C ALA A 139 -2.28 -10.95 -10.29
N GLU A 140 -2.95 -11.39 -9.22
CA GLU A 140 -3.15 -12.82 -8.94
C GLU A 140 -3.98 -13.52 -10.02
N THR A 141 -5.01 -12.86 -10.56
CA THR A 141 -5.85 -13.43 -11.62
C THR A 141 -5.12 -13.49 -12.97
N ILE A 142 -4.28 -12.51 -13.30
CA ILE A 142 -3.39 -12.54 -14.47
C ILE A 142 -2.44 -13.72 -14.37
N LYS A 143 -1.78 -13.90 -13.22
CA LYS A 143 -0.85 -15.01 -12.97
C LYS A 143 -1.51 -16.40 -13.14
N THR A 144 -2.77 -16.53 -12.75
CA THR A 144 -3.51 -17.81 -12.83
C THR A 144 -4.26 -18.00 -14.14
N GLY A 145 -4.19 -17.06 -15.09
CA GLY A 145 -4.92 -17.11 -16.35
C GLY A 145 -6.43 -16.98 -16.22
N SER A 146 -6.92 -16.35 -15.15
CA SER A 146 -8.34 -16.12 -14.92
C SER A 146 -8.90 -15.04 -15.85
N SER A 147 -10.19 -15.13 -16.19
CA SER A 147 -10.90 -14.19 -17.06
C SER A 147 -11.21 -12.81 -16.43
N TYR A 148 -10.73 -12.53 -15.22
CA TYR A 148 -10.99 -11.26 -14.53
C TYR A 148 -10.33 -10.05 -15.21
N HIS A 149 -9.16 -10.25 -15.83
CA HIS A 149 -8.46 -9.19 -16.55
C HIS A 149 -8.91 -9.16 -18.01
N HIS A 150 -9.69 -8.15 -18.37
CA HIS A 150 -10.12 -7.84 -19.74
C HIS A 150 -9.91 -6.35 -20.02
#